data_ccf2bfbd6a55e33e959b364bdeea6cb6
#
_entry.id   ccf2bfbd6a55e33e959b364bdeea6cb6
#
_cell.length_a   1.000
_cell.length_b   1.000
_cell.length_c   1.000
_cell.angle_alpha   90.00
_cell.angle_beta   90.00
_cell.angle_gamma   90.00
#
_symmetry.space_group_name_H-M   'P 1'
#
loop_
_entity.id
_entity.type
_entity.pdbx_description
1 polymer ?
#
loop_
_entity_poly.entity_id
_entity_poly.type
_entity_poly.pdbx_seq_one_letter_code
_entity_poly.pdbx_strand_id
1 'polypeptide(L)'
;MDEETGGVGKDSRFPSGMTTRKATAKATASAKATANAKISAKAGAPVELTVLQTLHQRIAGCKQCPRLREYGENIGRVKRRAYIDQEYWAKPVPGFGDENARIQIVGLAPGAHGANRTGRPFTGDGAGNFMYPVLHELGLANHGNAVSRDDGLKLKHTWIGSVVRCAPPGDKPTPAEVRNCAAHFAAESAALSKVKVVVALGKIAWDGFLAHMLNAGVIERRSAYTFRHGAEYRLPNGIWLVGSYHPSLRNTNTGRLNKVMFAKVFVRARELAGLR
;
A
#
# COMPACT_ATOMS: atom_id res chain seq x y z
N MET A 1 48.47 -16.40 -43.48
CA MET A 1 47.75 -16.80 -44.69
C MET A 1 46.43 -16.12 -44.53
N ASP A 2 46.43 -14.94 -44.92
CA ASP A 2 45.96 -14.31 -46.16
C ASP A 2 44.46 -13.95 -45.97
N GLU A 3 44.14 -12.67 -45.78
CA GLU A 3 43.90 -11.62 -46.79
C GLU A 3 42.57 -11.87 -47.49
N GLU A 4 41.71 -10.97 -47.80
CA GLU A 4 41.67 -9.51 -48.00
C GLU A 4 40.22 -9.12 -48.32
N THR A 5 39.83 -7.98 -47.91
CA THR A 5 39.53 -6.72 -48.61
C THR A 5 38.15 -6.52 -49.24
N GLY A 6 37.65 -5.38 -49.03
CA GLY A 6 37.18 -4.36 -49.92
C GLY A 6 35.66 -4.16 -49.94
N GLY A 7 35.11 -3.02 -49.97
CA GLY A 7 35.44 -1.63 -50.24
C GLY A 7 34.11 -0.87 -50.33
N VAL A 8 34.03 0.30 -49.78
CA VAL A 8 33.95 1.65 -50.31
C VAL A 8 32.87 1.97 -51.40
N GLY A 9 32.10 2.99 -51.13
CA GLY A 9 31.35 3.82 -52.08
C GLY A 9 30.24 4.60 -51.35
N LYS A 10 30.40 5.84 -50.87
CA LYS A 10 30.32 7.18 -51.53
C LYS A 10 29.06 7.25 -52.44
N ASP A 11 28.28 8.23 -52.41
CA ASP A 11 28.25 9.66 -52.19
C ASP A 11 26.83 10.20 -52.42
N SER A 12 26.49 11.26 -51.77
CA SER A 12 26.08 12.60 -52.18
C SER A 12 24.61 12.83 -52.58
N ARG A 13 23.94 13.78 -52.13
CA ARG A 13 23.92 15.24 -52.31
C ARG A 13 22.57 15.81 -51.88
N PHE A 14 22.63 16.88 -51.15
CA PHE A 14 21.54 17.86 -51.02
C PHE A 14 21.27 18.57 -52.34
N PRO A 15 20.07 19.19 -52.51
CA PRO A 15 20.12 20.61 -52.75
C PRO A 15 19.17 21.45 -51.90
N SER A 16 19.67 22.58 -51.54
CA SER A 16 19.06 23.78 -51.00
C SER A 16 18.05 24.43 -51.94
N GLY A 17 17.03 25.06 -51.38
CA GLY A 17 16.13 25.97 -52.10
C GLY A 17 15.40 26.90 -51.15
N MET A 18 16.00 28.06 -50.90
CA MET A 18 15.38 29.25 -50.31
C MET A 18 14.21 29.77 -51.14
N THR A 19 13.12 30.19 -50.47
CA THR A 19 12.48 31.47 -50.85
C THR A 19 11.70 32.05 -49.65
N THR A 20 12.14 33.22 -49.28
CA THR A 20 11.50 34.17 -48.42
C THR A 20 10.27 34.81 -49.08
N ARG A 21 9.18 34.94 -48.31
CA ARG A 21 8.20 36.02 -48.56
C ARG A 21 7.79 36.67 -47.26
N LYS A 22 8.23 37.89 -47.08
CA LYS A 22 7.69 38.91 -46.19
C LYS A 22 6.31 39.34 -46.72
N ALA A 23 5.35 39.47 -45.84
CA ALA A 23 4.22 40.39 -46.03
C ALA A 23 3.87 41.02 -44.70
N THR A 24 3.88 42.32 -44.72
CA THR A 24 3.75 43.31 -43.70
C THR A 24 2.28 43.56 -43.30
N ALA A 25 2.09 43.78 -42.02
CA ALA A 25 1.25 44.76 -41.30
C ALA A 25 -0.19 45.02 -41.77
N LYS A 26 -1.11 44.93 -40.80
CA LYS A 26 -1.87 46.14 -40.37
C LYS A 26 -2.51 45.91 -38.98
N ALA A 27 -2.17 46.80 -38.10
CA ALA A 27 -2.82 46.99 -36.81
C ALA A 27 -4.22 47.60 -37.01
N THR A 28 -5.20 47.13 -36.27
CA THR A 28 -6.36 47.95 -35.90
C THR A 28 -6.68 47.66 -34.42
N ALA A 29 -6.51 48.71 -33.65
CA ALA A 29 -6.95 48.83 -32.27
C ALA A 29 -8.45 49.05 -32.23
N SER A 30 -9.20 48.36 -31.35
CA SER A 30 -10.42 48.86 -30.81
C SER A 30 -10.71 48.22 -29.46
N ALA A 31 -10.57 49.02 -28.46
CA ALA A 31 -11.42 49.38 -27.33
C ALA A 31 -12.06 48.30 -26.46
N LYS A 32 -11.56 48.28 -25.21
CA LYS A 32 -12.27 48.30 -23.94
C LYS A 32 -13.60 47.54 -23.80
N ALA A 33 -13.57 46.50 -22.98
CA ALA A 33 -14.62 46.27 -21.98
C ALA A 33 -14.01 45.56 -20.76
N THR A 34 -13.90 46.33 -19.70
CA THR A 34 -13.59 45.89 -18.33
C THR A 34 -14.79 45.09 -17.82
N ALA A 35 -14.56 43.79 -17.60
CA ALA A 35 -15.42 42.99 -16.74
C ALA A 35 -14.58 42.41 -15.59
N ASN A 36 -14.50 43.16 -14.49
CA ASN A 36 -14.03 42.70 -13.21
C ASN A 36 -15.02 41.64 -12.68
N ALA A 37 -14.83 40.37 -13.05
CA ALA A 37 -15.45 39.24 -12.35
C ALA A 37 -14.63 38.97 -11.09
N LYS A 38 -15.05 39.54 -9.97
CA LYS A 38 -14.65 39.11 -8.64
C LYS A 38 -15.05 37.65 -8.50
N ILE A 39 -14.10 36.75 -8.72
CA ILE A 39 -14.21 35.35 -8.29
C ILE A 39 -14.08 35.39 -6.77
N SER A 40 -15.21 35.50 -6.09
CA SER A 40 -15.33 35.24 -4.67
C SER A 40 -15.08 33.72 -4.49
N ALA A 41 -13.84 33.35 -4.16
CA ALA A 41 -13.56 32.02 -3.64
C ALA A 41 -14.32 31.88 -2.31
N LYS A 42 -15.48 31.23 -2.32
CA LYS A 42 -16.10 30.71 -1.10
C LYS A 42 -15.06 29.80 -0.48
N ALA A 43 -14.41 30.24 0.59
CA ALA A 43 -13.68 29.38 1.48
C ALA A 43 -14.66 28.28 1.94
N GLY A 44 -14.48 27.07 1.42
CA GLY A 44 -15.27 25.92 1.84
C GLY A 44 -15.05 25.71 3.34
N ALA A 45 -16.13 25.41 4.08
CA ALA A 45 -16.02 25.02 5.47
C ALA A 45 -14.92 23.95 5.63
N PRO A 46 -14.16 23.97 6.73
CA PRO A 46 -13.12 22.96 6.96
C PRO A 46 -13.77 21.58 6.90
N VAL A 47 -13.26 20.73 6.00
CA VAL A 47 -13.72 19.34 5.89
C VAL A 47 -13.30 18.63 7.17
N GLU A 48 -14.29 18.26 7.99
CA GLU A 48 -14.04 17.53 9.23
C GLU A 48 -13.48 16.13 8.87
N LEU A 49 -12.27 15.84 9.32
CA LEU A 49 -11.60 14.56 9.06
C LEU A 49 -12.27 13.44 9.86
N THR A 50 -12.43 12.26 9.26
CA THR A 50 -12.85 11.07 9.99
C THR A 50 -11.78 10.68 11.03
N VAL A 51 -12.17 9.87 12.01
CA VAL A 51 -11.26 9.32 13.02
C VAL A 51 -10.07 8.61 12.36
N LEU A 52 -10.33 7.83 11.30
CA LEU A 52 -9.28 7.12 10.56
C LEU A 52 -8.38 8.08 9.78
N GLN A 53 -8.92 9.12 9.16
CA GLN A 53 -8.11 10.13 8.48
C GLN A 53 -7.19 10.90 9.44
N THR A 54 -7.69 11.28 10.62
CA THR A 54 -6.87 11.89 11.69
C THR A 54 -5.78 10.92 12.16
N LEU A 55 -6.12 9.64 12.33
CA LEU A 55 -5.16 8.61 12.70
C LEU A 55 -4.09 8.40 11.61
N HIS A 56 -4.45 8.47 10.34
CA HIS A 56 -3.52 8.38 9.22
C HIS A 56 -2.45 9.48 9.28
N GLN A 57 -2.85 10.72 9.56
CA GLN A 57 -1.92 11.85 9.72
C GLN A 57 -0.98 11.60 10.90
N ARG A 58 -1.51 11.16 12.04
CA ARG A 58 -0.73 10.82 13.23
C ARG A 58 0.28 9.69 12.97
N ILE A 59 -0.13 8.63 12.26
CA ILE A 59 0.75 7.53 11.88
C ILE A 59 1.85 8.03 10.95
N ALA A 60 1.51 8.75 9.89
CA ALA A 60 2.48 9.25 8.92
C ALA A 60 3.53 10.19 9.54
N GLY A 61 3.16 10.94 10.59
CA GLY A 61 4.04 11.83 11.35
C GLY A 61 4.83 11.16 12.48
N CYS A 62 4.65 9.85 12.73
CA CYS A 62 5.26 9.17 13.86
C CYS A 62 6.80 9.08 13.76
N LYS A 63 7.51 9.37 14.88
CA LYS A 63 8.99 9.36 14.96
C LYS A 63 9.52 8.45 16.10
N GLN A 64 8.69 7.57 16.68
CA GLN A 64 9.03 6.80 17.89
C GLN A 64 10.15 5.76 17.70
N CYS A 65 10.45 5.34 16.47
CA CYS A 65 11.44 4.32 16.18
C CYS A 65 12.55 4.87 15.26
N PRO A 66 13.62 5.51 15.78
CA PRO A 66 14.66 6.15 14.97
C PRO A 66 15.26 5.21 13.93
N ARG A 67 15.66 3.99 14.33
CA ARG A 67 16.22 2.96 13.41
C ARG A 67 15.33 2.68 12.20
N LEU A 68 14.01 2.55 12.41
CA LEU A 68 13.07 2.30 11.32
C LEU A 68 12.86 3.53 10.44
N ARG A 69 12.85 4.72 11.05
CA ARG A 69 12.70 5.98 10.33
C ARG A 69 13.92 6.22 9.43
N GLU A 70 15.12 6.14 9.99
CA GLU A 70 16.38 6.27 9.26
C GLU A 70 16.48 5.27 8.11
N TYR A 71 16.14 4.00 8.37
CA TYR A 71 16.13 2.98 7.34
C TYR A 71 15.15 3.31 6.21
N GLY A 72 13.89 3.63 6.53
CA GLY A 72 12.88 3.96 5.53
C GLY A 72 13.23 5.19 4.69
N GLU A 73 13.79 6.23 5.32
CA GLU A 73 14.26 7.45 4.66
C GLU A 73 15.50 7.19 3.80
N ASN A 74 16.46 6.39 4.30
CA ASN A 74 17.63 6.02 3.52
C ASN A 74 17.26 5.21 2.27
N ILE A 75 16.34 4.25 2.38
CA ILE A 75 15.80 3.51 1.24
C ILE A 75 15.13 4.45 0.24
N GLY A 76 14.40 5.47 0.71
CA GLY A 76 13.80 6.50 -0.14
C GLY A 76 14.81 7.39 -0.86
N ARG A 77 15.97 7.62 -0.27
CA ARG A 77 17.08 8.39 -0.86
C ARG A 77 17.91 7.58 -1.86
N VAL A 78 18.34 6.37 -1.46
CA VAL A 78 19.20 5.50 -2.28
C VAL A 78 18.41 4.87 -3.42
N LYS A 79 17.15 4.53 -3.18
CA LYS A 79 16.21 3.90 -4.10
C LYS A 79 16.74 2.57 -4.69
N ARG A 80 15.90 1.86 -5.38
CA ARG A 80 16.27 0.74 -6.22
C ARG A 80 16.36 1.21 -7.66
N ARG A 81 17.30 0.72 -8.46
CA ARG A 81 17.50 1.09 -9.86
C ARG A 81 16.19 1.09 -10.67
N ALA A 82 15.34 0.09 -10.49
CA ALA A 82 14.04 -0.02 -11.17
C ALA A 82 13.03 1.08 -10.79
N TYR A 83 13.30 1.87 -9.75
CA TYR A 83 12.41 2.91 -9.22
C TYR A 83 13.14 4.23 -8.98
N ILE A 84 14.26 4.46 -9.69
CA ILE A 84 15.13 5.62 -9.45
C ILE A 84 14.40 6.94 -9.68
N ASP A 85 13.50 6.99 -10.67
CA ASP A 85 12.73 8.17 -11.06
C ASP A 85 11.44 8.34 -10.22
N GLN A 86 11.14 7.43 -9.29
CA GLN A 86 9.95 7.52 -8.46
C GLN A 86 10.24 8.25 -7.15
N GLU A 87 9.31 9.06 -6.70
CA GLU A 87 9.33 9.59 -5.36
C GLU A 87 8.86 8.52 -4.36
N TYR A 88 9.67 8.27 -3.32
CA TYR A 88 9.30 7.35 -2.26
C TYR A 88 8.54 8.08 -1.16
N TRP A 89 7.48 7.46 -0.67
CA TRP A 89 6.75 7.90 0.52
C TRP A 89 7.66 8.04 1.75
N ALA A 90 8.49 7.05 2.01
CA ALA A 90 9.54 7.00 3.03
C ALA A 90 9.10 7.46 4.44
N LYS A 91 7.84 7.32 4.78
CA LYS A 91 7.20 7.66 6.07
C LYS A 91 6.49 6.43 6.61
N PRO A 92 6.05 6.42 7.89
CA PRO A 92 5.16 5.38 8.38
C PRO A 92 3.92 5.25 7.51
N VAL A 93 3.52 4.00 7.23
CA VAL A 93 2.43 3.68 6.31
C VAL A 93 1.14 3.45 7.09
N PRO A 94 0.11 4.29 6.92
CA PRO A 94 -1.19 4.05 7.52
C PRO A 94 -1.90 2.84 6.89
N GLY A 95 -2.99 2.39 7.51
CA GLY A 95 -3.85 1.39 6.93
C GLY A 95 -4.57 1.90 5.68
N PHE A 96 -5.25 0.99 4.98
CA PHE A 96 -5.96 1.27 3.75
C PHE A 96 -7.20 0.39 3.60
N GLY A 97 -8.31 0.98 3.19
CA GLY A 97 -9.50 0.20 2.86
C GLY A 97 -10.81 0.90 3.17
N ASP A 98 -11.83 0.08 3.41
CA ASP A 98 -13.18 0.49 3.75
C ASP A 98 -13.27 0.77 5.26
N GLU A 99 -13.63 1.99 5.66
CA GLU A 99 -13.83 2.36 7.07
C GLU A 99 -14.95 1.56 7.74
N ASN A 100 -15.87 0.97 6.95
CA ASN A 100 -16.91 0.06 7.40
C ASN A 100 -16.53 -1.42 7.24
N ALA A 101 -15.24 -1.73 7.22
CA ALA A 101 -14.73 -3.06 7.01
C ALA A 101 -15.32 -4.08 8.00
N ARG A 102 -15.66 -5.25 7.48
CA ARG A 102 -16.01 -6.44 8.27
C ARG A 102 -14.84 -7.42 8.37
N ILE A 103 -13.85 -7.29 7.48
CA ILE A 103 -12.63 -8.09 7.44
C ILE A 103 -11.44 -7.14 7.60
N GLN A 104 -10.59 -7.37 8.62
CA GLN A 104 -9.32 -6.70 8.77
C GLN A 104 -8.19 -7.64 8.36
N ILE A 105 -7.40 -7.27 7.37
CA ILE A 105 -6.18 -7.97 6.98
C ILE A 105 -5.01 -7.36 7.75
N VAL A 106 -4.24 -8.19 8.43
CA VAL A 106 -3.10 -7.75 9.23
C VAL A 106 -1.81 -8.30 8.66
N GLY A 107 -0.93 -7.42 8.19
CA GLY A 107 0.44 -7.72 7.80
C GLY A 107 1.45 -7.46 8.92
N LEU A 108 2.72 -7.77 8.65
CA LEU A 108 3.81 -7.48 9.58
C LEU A 108 4.19 -6.00 9.54
N ALA A 109 4.68 -5.54 8.41
CA ALA A 109 5.29 -4.22 8.21
C ALA A 109 5.34 -3.87 6.72
N PRO A 110 5.54 -2.58 6.36
CA PRO A 110 5.80 -2.15 5.00
C PRO A 110 7.05 -2.78 4.40
N GLY A 111 6.96 -3.28 3.17
CA GLY A 111 8.13 -3.67 2.40
C GLY A 111 8.93 -2.44 1.94
N ALA A 112 10.28 -2.53 1.96
CA ALA A 112 11.19 -1.41 1.70
C ALA A 112 10.96 -0.74 0.33
N HIS A 113 10.73 -1.52 -0.72
CA HIS A 113 10.47 -1.03 -2.09
C HIS A 113 9.01 -1.21 -2.54
N GLY A 114 8.13 -1.69 -1.66
CA GLY A 114 6.69 -1.77 -1.83
C GLY A 114 5.99 -0.62 -1.10
N ALA A 115 5.39 -0.92 0.06
CA ALA A 115 4.60 0.05 0.82
C ALA A 115 5.42 1.25 1.34
N ASN A 116 6.71 1.09 1.67
CA ASN A 116 7.58 2.22 2.01
C ASN A 116 7.81 3.16 0.82
N ARG A 117 7.75 2.63 -0.41
CA ARG A 117 7.83 3.43 -1.64
C ARG A 117 6.50 4.11 -1.94
N THR A 118 5.41 3.38 -1.89
CA THR A 118 4.10 3.84 -2.38
C THR A 118 3.23 4.53 -1.33
N GLY A 119 3.50 4.33 -0.03
CA GLY A 119 2.68 4.86 1.06
C GLY A 119 1.36 4.10 1.28
N ARG A 120 1.14 2.95 0.61
CA ARG A 120 -0.05 2.11 0.75
C ARG A 120 0.34 0.65 0.99
N PRO A 121 -0.30 -0.07 1.95
CA PRO A 121 0.01 -1.47 2.23
C PRO A 121 -0.08 -2.36 1.00
N PHE A 122 0.84 -3.31 0.87
CA PHE A 122 0.89 -4.31 -0.21
C PHE A 122 0.81 -3.71 -1.62
N THR A 123 1.37 -2.53 -1.85
CA THR A 123 1.28 -1.83 -3.13
C THR A 123 2.65 -1.72 -3.79
N GLY A 124 2.70 -2.10 -5.07
CA GLY A 124 3.92 -2.02 -5.89
C GLY A 124 4.97 -3.05 -5.53
N ASP A 125 4.58 -4.20 -4.99
CA ASP A 125 5.47 -5.32 -4.68
C ASP A 125 4.83 -6.67 -5.02
N GLY A 126 5.63 -7.74 -4.94
CA GLY A 126 5.18 -9.08 -5.30
C GLY A 126 4.07 -9.64 -4.40
N ALA A 127 4.00 -9.19 -3.14
CA ALA A 127 2.94 -9.63 -2.23
C ALA A 127 1.59 -9.02 -2.63
N GLY A 128 1.58 -7.74 -3.01
CA GLY A 128 0.40 -7.07 -3.54
C GLY A 128 -0.07 -7.66 -4.87
N ASN A 129 0.87 -7.91 -5.79
CA ASN A 129 0.58 -8.53 -7.09
C ASN A 129 -0.03 -9.94 -6.95
N PHE A 130 0.22 -10.62 -5.85
CA PHE A 130 -0.41 -11.90 -5.56
C PHE A 130 -1.77 -11.73 -4.87
N MET A 131 -1.88 -10.83 -3.89
CA MET A 131 -3.05 -10.68 -3.03
C MET A 131 -4.23 -9.99 -3.71
N TYR A 132 -4.01 -8.83 -4.33
CA TYR A 132 -5.12 -8.02 -4.85
C TYR A 132 -5.92 -8.66 -5.97
N PRO A 133 -5.34 -9.44 -6.92
CA PRO A 133 -6.15 -10.21 -7.87
C PRO A 133 -7.14 -11.15 -7.17
N VAL A 134 -6.72 -11.85 -6.11
CA VAL A 134 -7.61 -12.73 -5.35
C VAL A 134 -8.71 -11.95 -4.61
N LEU A 135 -8.37 -10.80 -4.01
CA LEU A 135 -9.38 -9.95 -3.38
C LEU A 135 -10.41 -9.43 -4.39
N HIS A 136 -9.96 -9.07 -5.61
CA HIS A 136 -10.84 -8.64 -6.69
C HIS A 136 -11.78 -9.75 -7.16
N GLU A 137 -11.26 -10.94 -7.43
CA GLU A 137 -12.05 -12.13 -7.82
C GLU A 137 -13.13 -12.46 -6.78
N LEU A 138 -12.87 -12.16 -5.51
CA LEU A 138 -13.80 -12.35 -4.40
C LEU A 138 -14.70 -11.13 -4.11
N GLY A 139 -14.67 -10.08 -4.94
CA GLY A 139 -15.50 -8.89 -4.76
C GLY A 139 -15.10 -8.01 -3.56
N LEU A 140 -13.89 -8.17 -3.03
CA LEU A 140 -13.33 -7.38 -1.93
C LEU A 140 -12.48 -6.20 -2.40
N ALA A 141 -12.22 -6.09 -3.71
CA ALA A 141 -11.53 -4.96 -4.35
C ALA A 141 -12.20 -4.63 -5.70
N ASN A 142 -12.15 -3.37 -6.13
CA ASN A 142 -12.73 -2.94 -7.41
C ASN A 142 -11.90 -3.38 -8.63
N HIS A 143 -10.60 -3.61 -8.46
CA HIS A 143 -9.71 -4.21 -9.47
C HIS A 143 -8.53 -4.93 -8.80
N GLY A 144 -7.82 -5.77 -9.56
CA GLY A 144 -6.73 -6.61 -9.04
C GLY A 144 -5.34 -5.99 -9.08
N ASN A 145 -5.19 -4.74 -9.47
CA ASN A 145 -3.89 -4.08 -9.59
C ASN A 145 -3.62 -3.16 -8.39
N ALA A 146 -2.38 -3.15 -7.91
CA ALA A 146 -1.94 -2.27 -6.83
C ALA A 146 -0.54 -1.75 -7.13
N VAL A 147 -0.46 -0.71 -7.96
CA VAL A 147 0.80 -0.20 -8.52
C VAL A 147 1.27 1.04 -7.78
N SER A 148 0.36 1.98 -7.49
CA SER A 148 0.64 3.23 -6.83
C SER A 148 -0.47 3.58 -5.83
N ARG A 149 -0.26 4.64 -5.07
CA ARG A 149 -1.25 5.15 -4.11
C ARG A 149 -2.51 5.67 -4.80
N ASP A 150 -2.35 6.24 -6.00
CA ASP A 150 -3.38 6.98 -6.72
C ASP A 150 -3.90 6.18 -7.94
N ASP A 151 -3.77 4.85 -7.95
CA ASP A 151 -4.20 3.96 -9.02
C ASP A 151 -5.71 3.67 -9.05
N GLY A 152 -6.49 4.30 -8.17
CA GLY A 152 -7.94 4.13 -8.12
C GLY A 152 -8.41 2.85 -7.40
N LEU A 153 -7.50 2.07 -6.81
CA LEU A 153 -7.87 0.89 -6.03
C LEU A 153 -8.73 1.27 -4.82
N LYS A 154 -9.86 0.58 -4.68
CA LYS A 154 -10.78 0.69 -3.53
C LYS A 154 -11.08 -0.70 -3.00
N LEU A 155 -11.07 -0.85 -1.70
CA LEU A 155 -11.50 -2.09 -1.04
C LEU A 155 -12.96 -1.99 -0.61
N LYS A 156 -13.63 -3.12 -0.58
CA LYS A 156 -15.01 -3.26 -0.12
C LYS A 156 -15.04 -4.23 1.05
N HIS A 157 -15.67 -3.84 2.14
CA HIS A 157 -15.78 -4.62 3.38
C HIS A 157 -14.44 -5.04 3.99
N THR A 158 -13.34 -4.49 3.54
CA THR A 158 -12.00 -4.93 3.88
C THR A 158 -11.11 -3.74 4.24
N TRP A 159 -10.33 -3.88 5.31
CA TRP A 159 -9.29 -2.96 5.73
C TRP A 159 -7.96 -3.70 5.82
N ILE A 160 -6.88 -3.08 5.37
CA ILE A 160 -5.52 -3.64 5.46
C ILE A 160 -4.68 -2.76 6.36
N GLY A 161 -4.11 -3.34 7.40
CA GLY A 161 -3.16 -2.69 8.29
C GLY A 161 -1.94 -3.57 8.56
N SER A 162 -1.02 -3.08 9.37
CA SER A 162 0.19 -3.79 9.74
C SER A 162 0.50 -3.59 11.22
N VAL A 163 1.13 -4.58 11.83
CA VAL A 163 1.58 -4.53 13.24
C VAL A 163 2.60 -3.41 13.44
N VAL A 164 3.51 -3.22 12.47
CA VAL A 164 4.51 -2.14 12.44
C VAL A 164 4.28 -1.27 11.21
N ARG A 165 4.37 0.04 11.37
CA ARG A 165 4.04 1.04 10.32
C ARG A 165 5.22 1.49 9.46
N CYS A 166 6.43 1.13 9.84
CA CYS A 166 7.67 1.47 9.14
C CYS A 166 8.33 0.22 8.58
N ALA A 167 9.03 0.35 7.45
CA ALA A 167 9.84 -0.73 6.89
C ALA A 167 11.02 -1.07 7.82
N PRO A 168 11.14 -2.32 8.28
CA PRO A 168 12.28 -2.73 9.09
C PRO A 168 13.41 -3.27 8.23
N PRO A 169 14.69 -3.07 8.61
CA PRO A 169 15.82 -3.74 7.96
C PRO A 169 15.66 -5.26 7.96
N GLY A 170 15.81 -5.87 6.77
CA GLY A 170 15.69 -7.32 6.59
C GLY A 170 14.30 -7.89 6.95
N ASP A 171 13.25 -7.08 6.88
CA ASP A 171 11.88 -7.43 7.25
C ASP A 171 11.72 -7.90 8.72
N LYS A 172 12.63 -7.46 9.61
CA LYS A 172 12.69 -7.88 11.02
C LYS A 172 12.61 -6.68 11.97
N PRO A 173 11.42 -6.30 12.43
CA PRO A 173 11.29 -5.33 13.51
C PRO A 173 11.75 -5.94 14.84
N THR A 174 12.30 -5.12 15.72
CA THR A 174 12.63 -5.54 17.07
C THR A 174 11.35 -5.63 17.94
N PRO A 175 11.37 -6.40 19.05
CA PRO A 175 10.25 -6.43 19.98
C PRO A 175 9.89 -5.04 20.54
N ALA A 176 10.87 -4.15 20.75
CA ALA A 176 10.64 -2.79 21.18
C ALA A 176 9.85 -1.96 20.15
N GLU A 177 10.21 -2.08 18.87
CA GLU A 177 9.53 -1.40 17.76
C GLU A 177 8.09 -1.91 17.57
N VAL A 178 7.86 -3.20 17.77
CA VAL A 178 6.49 -3.76 17.78
C VAL A 178 5.68 -3.15 18.95
N ARG A 179 6.26 -3.06 20.15
CA ARG A 179 5.59 -2.43 21.30
C ARG A 179 5.30 -0.94 21.06
N ASN A 180 6.27 -0.20 20.54
CA ASN A 180 6.09 1.23 20.24
C ASN A 180 4.97 1.46 19.22
N CYS A 181 4.81 0.56 18.25
CA CYS A 181 3.79 0.67 17.20
C CYS A 181 2.40 0.21 17.68
N ALA A 182 2.30 -0.49 18.82
CA ALA A 182 1.06 -1.11 19.30
C ALA A 182 -0.08 -0.10 19.50
N ALA A 183 0.22 1.13 19.93
CA ALA A 183 -0.78 2.18 20.12
C ALA A 183 -1.46 2.59 18.78
N HIS A 184 -0.71 2.63 17.70
CA HIS A 184 -1.27 2.90 16.36
C HIS A 184 -2.17 1.76 15.89
N PHE A 185 -1.73 0.52 16.11
CA PHE A 185 -2.52 -0.67 15.76
C PHE A 185 -3.82 -0.73 16.57
N ALA A 186 -3.74 -0.49 17.88
CA ALA A 186 -4.90 -0.47 18.77
C ALA A 186 -5.92 0.60 18.37
N ALA A 187 -5.47 1.83 18.10
CA ALA A 187 -6.34 2.93 17.72
C ALA A 187 -7.03 2.66 16.37
N GLU A 188 -6.33 2.08 15.40
CA GLU A 188 -6.90 1.70 14.11
C GLU A 188 -7.94 0.57 14.28
N SER A 189 -7.62 -0.48 15.04
CA SER A 189 -8.56 -1.58 15.31
C SER A 189 -9.81 -1.09 16.06
N ALA A 190 -9.68 -0.16 17.00
CA ALA A 190 -10.81 0.43 17.71
C ALA A 190 -11.71 1.27 16.79
N ALA A 191 -11.13 2.00 15.83
CA ALA A 191 -11.89 2.77 14.86
C ALA A 191 -12.68 1.88 13.87
N LEU A 192 -12.26 0.64 13.67
CA LEU A 192 -12.90 -0.34 12.77
C LEU A 192 -13.98 -1.14 13.50
N SER A 193 -14.99 -0.48 14.03
CA SER A 193 -16.02 -1.05 14.92
C SER A 193 -16.88 -2.18 14.31
N LYS A 194 -16.88 -2.33 12.97
CA LYS A 194 -17.68 -3.35 12.27
C LYS A 194 -16.90 -4.63 11.94
N VAL A 195 -15.62 -4.70 12.31
CA VAL A 195 -14.79 -5.86 12.05
C VAL A 195 -15.31 -7.08 12.82
N LYS A 196 -15.52 -8.17 12.09
CA LYS A 196 -15.93 -9.48 12.60
C LYS A 196 -14.84 -10.53 12.43
N VAL A 197 -13.96 -10.33 11.44
CA VAL A 197 -12.91 -11.29 11.08
C VAL A 197 -11.59 -10.55 10.93
N VAL A 198 -10.54 -11.09 11.53
CA VAL A 198 -9.16 -10.68 11.30
C VAL A 198 -8.44 -11.79 10.56
N VAL A 199 -7.87 -11.48 9.40
CA VAL A 199 -6.99 -12.37 8.63
C VAL A 199 -5.55 -11.95 8.85
N ALA A 200 -4.79 -12.75 9.61
CA ALA A 200 -3.38 -12.49 9.88
C ALA A 200 -2.49 -13.16 8.83
N LEU A 201 -1.69 -12.35 8.11
CA LEU A 201 -0.79 -12.81 7.06
C LEU A 201 0.59 -13.15 7.62
N GLY A 202 0.80 -14.41 7.94
CA GLY A 202 2.03 -14.96 8.50
C GLY A 202 2.07 -14.95 10.04
N LYS A 203 3.01 -15.77 10.57
CA LYS A 203 3.10 -15.98 12.02
C LYS A 203 3.37 -14.69 12.81
N ILE A 204 4.20 -13.78 12.29
CA ILE A 204 4.55 -12.56 13.02
C ILE A 204 3.35 -11.60 13.10
N ALA A 205 2.55 -11.49 12.03
CA ALA A 205 1.31 -10.73 12.06
C ALA A 205 0.28 -11.35 13.02
N TRP A 206 0.18 -12.67 13.03
CA TRP A 206 -0.62 -13.43 13.96
C TRP A 206 -0.23 -13.17 15.43
N ASP A 207 1.06 -13.32 15.74
CA ASP A 207 1.58 -13.09 17.09
C ASP A 207 1.41 -11.63 17.54
N GLY A 208 1.56 -10.67 16.60
CA GLY A 208 1.34 -9.25 16.85
C GLY A 208 -0.11 -8.93 17.16
N PHE A 209 -1.05 -9.51 16.42
CA PHE A 209 -2.48 -9.36 16.70
C PHE A 209 -2.86 -10.00 18.05
N LEU A 210 -2.36 -11.21 18.34
CA LEU A 210 -2.59 -11.84 19.64
C LEU A 210 -1.96 -11.07 20.81
N ALA A 211 -0.81 -10.41 20.60
CA ALA A 211 -0.23 -9.52 21.61
C ALA A 211 -1.15 -8.31 21.88
N HIS A 212 -1.77 -7.75 20.83
CA HIS A 212 -2.78 -6.71 21.01
C HIS A 212 -4.00 -7.21 21.79
N MET A 213 -4.52 -8.39 21.47
CA MET A 213 -5.67 -8.99 22.19
C MET A 213 -5.34 -9.27 23.66
N LEU A 214 -4.13 -9.75 23.94
CA LEU A 214 -3.65 -9.97 25.32
C LEU A 214 -3.56 -8.65 26.09
N ASN A 215 -2.94 -7.63 25.50
CA ASN A 215 -2.81 -6.30 26.11
C ASN A 215 -4.17 -5.60 26.35
N ALA A 216 -5.15 -5.90 25.51
CA ALA A 216 -6.53 -5.43 25.65
C ALA A 216 -7.36 -6.27 26.65
N GLY A 217 -6.78 -7.30 27.27
CA GLY A 217 -7.47 -8.19 28.22
C GLY A 217 -8.53 -9.10 27.58
N VAL A 218 -8.54 -9.22 26.24
CA VAL A 218 -9.50 -10.05 25.50
C VAL A 218 -9.15 -11.54 25.61
N ILE A 219 -7.88 -11.88 25.68
CA ILE A 219 -7.38 -13.24 25.83
C ILE A 219 -6.43 -13.33 27.03
N GLU A 220 -6.39 -14.45 27.70
CA GLU A 220 -5.50 -14.69 28.85
C GLU A 220 -4.07 -15.08 28.43
N ARG A 221 -3.94 -15.82 27.32
CA ARG A 221 -2.65 -16.34 26.86
C ARG A 221 -2.64 -16.56 25.33
N ARG A 222 -1.53 -16.19 24.69
CA ARG A 222 -1.36 -16.36 23.25
C ARG A 222 -1.15 -17.82 22.81
N SER A 223 -0.62 -18.67 23.70
CA SER A 223 -0.32 -20.08 23.44
C SER A 223 -1.57 -20.93 23.14
N ALA A 224 -2.76 -20.45 23.52
CA ALA A 224 -4.02 -21.10 23.17
C ALA A 224 -4.36 -21.02 21.66
N TYR A 225 -3.68 -20.15 20.91
CA TYR A 225 -4.00 -19.84 19.51
C TYR A 225 -2.80 -20.15 18.62
N THR A 226 -2.69 -21.41 18.17
CA THR A 226 -1.55 -21.85 17.35
C THR A 226 -1.71 -21.43 15.90
N PHE A 227 -0.68 -20.75 15.36
CA PHE A 227 -0.67 -20.35 13.96
C PHE A 227 -0.52 -21.54 13.01
N ARG A 228 -1.41 -21.65 12.05
CA ARG A 228 -1.33 -22.49 10.85
C ARG A 228 -2.02 -21.77 9.69
N HIS A 229 -1.69 -22.11 8.46
CA HIS A 229 -2.49 -21.67 7.31
C HIS A 229 -3.89 -22.30 7.40
N GLY A 230 -4.92 -21.48 7.29
CA GLY A 230 -6.32 -21.91 7.50
C GLY A 230 -6.71 -22.14 8.96
N ALA A 231 -5.84 -21.84 9.94
CA ALA A 231 -6.24 -21.88 11.35
C ALA A 231 -7.35 -20.85 11.60
N GLU A 232 -8.35 -21.23 12.38
CA GLU A 232 -9.53 -20.43 12.66
C GLU A 232 -9.85 -20.51 14.17
N TYR A 233 -10.00 -19.36 14.81
CA TYR A 233 -10.36 -19.25 16.21
C TYR A 233 -11.38 -18.15 16.42
N ARG A 234 -12.42 -18.42 17.21
CA ARG A 234 -13.32 -17.39 17.71
C ARG A 234 -12.78 -16.87 19.04
N LEU A 235 -12.48 -15.59 19.10
CA LEU A 235 -11.97 -14.94 20.32
C LEU A 235 -13.13 -14.60 21.28
N PRO A 236 -12.84 -14.41 22.59
CA PRO A 236 -13.86 -14.08 23.59
C PRO A 236 -14.71 -12.84 23.29
N ASN A 237 -14.15 -11.85 22.58
CA ASN A 237 -14.89 -10.67 22.12
C ASN A 237 -15.73 -10.90 20.86
N GLY A 238 -15.84 -12.15 20.38
CA GLY A 238 -16.63 -12.54 19.21
C GLY A 238 -15.94 -12.37 17.86
N ILE A 239 -14.75 -11.79 17.80
CA ILE A 239 -13.96 -11.66 16.55
C ILE A 239 -13.40 -13.04 16.15
N TRP A 240 -13.48 -13.36 14.88
CA TRP A 240 -12.79 -14.51 14.30
C TRP A 240 -11.36 -14.14 13.91
N LEU A 241 -10.39 -14.95 14.32
CA LEU A 241 -8.99 -14.83 13.89
C LEU A 241 -8.69 -15.99 12.92
N VAL A 242 -8.29 -15.64 11.70
CA VAL A 242 -7.98 -16.59 10.62
C VAL A 242 -6.53 -16.42 10.19
N GLY A 243 -5.79 -17.53 10.07
CA GLY A 243 -4.39 -17.55 9.70
C GLY A 243 -4.17 -17.81 8.20
N SER A 244 -3.32 -17.03 7.56
CA SER A 244 -2.81 -17.33 6.23
C SER A 244 -1.28 -17.29 6.22
N TYR A 245 -0.63 -18.11 5.41
CA TYR A 245 0.75 -17.85 5.04
C TYR A 245 0.85 -16.49 4.37
N HIS A 246 1.97 -15.79 4.60
CA HIS A 246 2.22 -14.47 4.01
C HIS A 246 2.40 -14.59 2.49
N PRO A 247 1.78 -13.73 1.66
CA PRO A 247 1.87 -13.78 0.19
C PRO A 247 3.19 -13.24 -0.36
N SER A 248 4.31 -13.48 0.35
CA SER A 248 5.65 -13.10 -0.11
C SER A 248 6.10 -13.94 -1.29
N LEU A 249 6.96 -13.39 -2.15
CA LEU A 249 7.56 -14.13 -3.26
C LEU A 249 8.25 -15.42 -2.79
N ARG A 250 8.83 -15.43 -1.58
CA ARG A 250 9.40 -16.65 -1.00
C ARG A 250 8.36 -17.77 -0.87
N ASN A 251 7.17 -17.47 -0.37
CA ASN A 251 6.14 -18.49 -0.19
C ASN A 251 5.43 -18.86 -1.49
N THR A 252 5.24 -17.89 -2.39
CA THR A 252 4.54 -18.12 -3.65
C THR A 252 5.42 -18.83 -4.68
N ASN A 253 6.70 -18.47 -4.78
CA ASN A 253 7.63 -19.11 -5.71
C ASN A 253 8.02 -20.54 -5.29
N THR A 254 7.97 -20.85 -3.97
CA THR A 254 8.24 -22.20 -3.46
C THR A 254 7.01 -23.11 -3.42
N GLY A 255 5.84 -22.59 -3.85
CA GLY A 255 4.56 -23.34 -3.79
C GLY A 255 4.00 -23.52 -2.38
N ARG A 256 4.63 -22.96 -1.33
CA ARG A 256 4.12 -23.00 0.05
C ARG A 256 2.76 -22.31 0.17
N LEU A 257 2.53 -21.30 -0.66
CA LEU A 257 1.25 -20.63 -0.82
C LEU A 257 0.93 -20.47 -2.30
N ASN A 258 -0.23 -20.95 -2.73
CA ASN A 258 -0.77 -20.69 -4.05
C ASN A 258 -2.09 -19.92 -4.00
N LYS A 259 -2.59 -19.45 -5.16
CA LYS A 259 -3.81 -18.63 -5.23
C LYS A 259 -5.04 -19.36 -4.68
N VAL A 260 -5.19 -20.66 -4.94
CA VAL A 260 -6.32 -21.46 -4.47
C VAL A 260 -6.34 -21.55 -2.95
N MET A 261 -5.18 -21.83 -2.35
CA MET A 261 -5.05 -21.85 -0.88
C MET A 261 -5.38 -20.48 -0.27
N PHE A 262 -4.88 -19.40 -0.88
CA PHE A 262 -5.10 -18.06 -0.39
C PHE A 262 -6.57 -17.64 -0.53
N ALA A 263 -7.18 -17.92 -1.68
CA ALA A 263 -8.61 -17.66 -1.92
C ALA A 263 -9.52 -18.38 -0.92
N LYS A 264 -9.24 -19.64 -0.58
CA LYS A 264 -10.01 -20.40 0.43
C LYS A 264 -10.06 -19.69 1.78
N VAL A 265 -8.95 -19.07 2.23
CA VAL A 265 -8.92 -18.28 3.47
C VAL A 265 -9.88 -17.10 3.39
N PHE A 266 -9.91 -16.37 2.26
CA PHE A 266 -10.79 -15.21 2.10
C PHE A 266 -12.24 -15.56 1.82
N VAL A 267 -12.53 -16.67 1.14
CA VAL A 267 -13.89 -17.22 1.05
C VAL A 267 -14.41 -17.50 2.47
N ARG A 268 -13.62 -18.20 3.28
CA ARG A 268 -13.99 -18.48 4.67
C ARG A 268 -14.16 -17.20 5.50
N ALA A 269 -13.26 -16.24 5.35
CA ALA A 269 -13.35 -14.94 6.03
C ALA A 269 -14.65 -14.18 5.66
N ARG A 270 -15.08 -14.24 4.38
CA ARG A 270 -16.35 -13.64 3.93
C ARG A 270 -17.55 -14.31 4.62
N GLU A 271 -17.59 -15.65 4.67
CA GLU A 271 -18.65 -16.41 5.36
C GLU A 271 -18.75 -15.99 6.84
N LEU A 272 -17.61 -15.99 7.57
CA LEU A 272 -17.55 -15.62 8.97
C LEU A 272 -17.93 -14.14 9.21
N ALA A 273 -17.65 -13.28 8.24
CA ALA A 273 -18.04 -11.87 8.25
C ALA A 273 -19.54 -11.65 7.91
N GLY A 274 -20.26 -12.70 7.46
CA GLY A 274 -21.63 -12.61 6.96
C GLY A 274 -21.75 -11.84 5.66
N LEU A 275 -20.75 -11.94 4.79
CA LEU A 275 -20.75 -11.38 3.43
C LEU A 275 -21.16 -12.51 2.45
N ARG A 276 -22.23 -12.28 1.72
CA ARG A 276 -22.72 -13.16 0.65
C ARG A 276 -21.96 -12.94 -0.66
#